data_a447ae44195ebb676da5f6bbf02dee9b
#
_entry.id   a447ae44195ebb676da5f6bbf02dee9b
#
_cell.length_a   1.000
_cell.length_b   1.000
_cell.length_c   1.000
_cell.angle_alpha   90.00
_cell.angle_beta   90.00
_cell.angle_gamma   90.00
#
_symmetry.space_group_name_H-M   'P 1'
#
loop_
_entity.id
_entity.type
_entity.pdbx_description
1 polymer ?
#
loop_
_entity_poly.entity_id
_entity_poly.type
_entity_poly.pdbx_seq_one_letter_code
_entity_poly.pdbx_strand_id
1 'polypeptide(L)'
;KIGYGDNTIINKLDVEIPDGKVTSIIGPNGCGKSTLLKALSRLLAVKEGEVFLDGENIHTQSTKEIAKKIAILPQSPEVADGLTVGELVSYGRFPHQKGFGRLTAEDKKEIDWAMEVTGTDTFRHRSINDLSGGQRQRVWIAMALAQRTDIIFLDEPTTYLDICHQLEILELVQKLNQEQGCTIVMVLHDINQAIRFSDHLIAMKEGDIIATGSTEDVLTQEILEKVFNIDVVLSKDPKTGKPLLVTYDLCRRAYS
;
A
#
# COMPACT_ATOMS: atom_id res chain seq x y z
N LYS A 1 -12.22 -3.32 -16.92
CA LYS A 1 -11.94 -1.89 -17.20
C LYS A 1 -12.11 -1.06 -15.94
N ILE A 2 -11.20 -0.11 -15.72
CA ILE A 2 -11.20 0.76 -14.55
C ILE A 2 -10.91 2.19 -14.98
N GLY A 3 -11.58 3.19 -14.37
CA GLY A 3 -11.35 4.60 -14.67
C GLY A 3 -12.35 5.53 -13.99
N TYR A 4 -12.23 6.83 -14.25
CA TYR A 4 -13.03 7.89 -13.63
C TYR A 4 -13.93 8.55 -14.68
N GLY A 5 -15.24 8.65 -14.40
CA GLY A 5 -16.21 9.15 -15.38
C GLY A 5 -16.07 8.41 -16.71
N ASP A 6 -15.91 9.12 -17.81
CA ASP A 6 -15.73 8.52 -19.14
C ASP A 6 -14.27 8.13 -19.44
N ASN A 7 -13.30 8.59 -18.61
CA ASN A 7 -11.90 8.29 -18.83
C ASN A 7 -11.55 6.89 -18.33
N THR A 8 -11.07 6.01 -19.21
CA THR A 8 -10.57 4.68 -18.88
C THR A 8 -9.06 4.75 -18.67
N ILE A 9 -8.57 4.36 -17.49
CA ILE A 9 -7.16 4.33 -17.13
C ILE A 9 -6.57 2.95 -17.38
N ILE A 10 -7.33 1.90 -17.04
CA ILE A 10 -6.95 0.49 -17.22
C ILE A 10 -8.01 -0.14 -18.11
N ASN A 11 -7.61 -0.58 -19.29
CA ASN A 11 -8.56 -1.11 -20.28
C ASN A 11 -8.79 -2.61 -20.13
N LYS A 12 -7.72 -3.39 -19.88
CA LYS A 12 -7.80 -4.83 -19.63
C LYS A 12 -6.66 -5.21 -18.69
N LEU A 13 -6.99 -5.93 -17.62
CA LEU A 13 -6.00 -6.34 -16.65
C LEU A 13 -6.50 -7.59 -15.93
N ASP A 14 -5.61 -8.60 -15.84
CA ASP A 14 -5.79 -9.75 -14.97
C ASP A 14 -4.57 -9.80 -14.04
N VAL A 15 -4.81 -9.85 -12.73
CA VAL A 15 -3.76 -9.87 -11.70
C VAL A 15 -4.22 -10.65 -10.49
N GLU A 16 -3.29 -11.39 -9.92
CA GLU A 16 -3.44 -12.10 -8.65
C GLU A 16 -2.48 -11.51 -7.62
N ILE A 17 -2.97 -11.29 -6.41
CA ILE A 17 -2.18 -10.85 -5.26
C ILE A 17 -1.90 -12.09 -4.39
N PRO A 18 -0.63 -12.47 -4.21
CA PRO A 18 -0.28 -13.62 -3.36
C PRO A 18 -0.65 -13.36 -1.90
N ASP A 19 -1.31 -14.35 -1.29
CA ASP A 19 -1.70 -14.29 0.12
C ASP A 19 -0.49 -14.34 1.06
N GLY A 20 -0.57 -13.62 2.18
CA GLY A 20 0.47 -13.55 3.21
C GLY A 20 1.80 -12.93 2.74
N LYS A 21 1.82 -12.24 1.60
CA LYS A 21 3.01 -11.62 1.01
C LYS A 21 2.94 -10.10 1.02
N VAL A 22 4.12 -9.48 0.94
CA VAL A 22 4.25 -8.05 0.65
C VAL A 22 4.37 -7.89 -0.86
N THR A 23 3.37 -7.30 -1.49
CA THR A 23 3.34 -6.98 -2.92
C THR A 23 3.51 -5.49 -3.14
N SER A 24 4.48 -5.07 -3.96
CA SER A 24 4.60 -3.68 -4.39
C SER A 24 4.20 -3.49 -5.85
N ILE A 25 3.42 -2.43 -6.10
CA ILE A 25 3.07 -1.97 -7.43
C ILE A 25 4.03 -0.84 -7.82
N ILE A 26 4.80 -1.04 -8.88
CA ILE A 26 5.77 -0.09 -9.40
C ILE A 26 5.43 0.35 -10.84
N GLY A 27 5.93 1.49 -11.25
CA GLY A 27 5.73 2.02 -12.61
C GLY A 27 5.80 3.55 -12.62
N PRO A 28 5.83 4.18 -13.81
CA PRO A 28 5.88 5.63 -13.95
C PRO A 28 4.64 6.32 -13.37
N ASN A 29 4.77 7.63 -13.12
CA ASN A 29 3.63 8.42 -12.66
C ASN A 29 2.51 8.42 -13.71
N GLY A 30 1.27 8.32 -13.25
CA GLY A 30 0.10 8.30 -14.14
C GLY A 30 -0.18 6.96 -14.84
N CYS A 31 0.61 5.90 -14.63
CA CYS A 31 0.39 4.60 -15.28
C CYS A 31 -0.78 3.78 -14.73
N GLY A 32 -1.46 4.24 -13.66
CA GLY A 32 -2.65 3.56 -13.11
C GLY A 32 -2.46 2.81 -11.80
N LYS A 33 -1.32 2.90 -11.11
CA LYS A 33 -1.03 2.17 -9.84
C LYS A 33 -2.08 2.40 -8.76
N SER A 34 -2.31 3.65 -8.38
CA SER A 34 -3.31 4.02 -7.36
C SER A 34 -4.74 3.71 -7.84
N THR A 35 -4.99 3.75 -9.16
CA THR A 35 -6.27 3.36 -9.75
C THR A 35 -6.51 1.87 -9.58
N LEU A 36 -5.50 1.04 -9.82
CA LEU A 36 -5.56 -0.40 -9.58
C LEU A 36 -5.79 -0.69 -8.09
N LEU A 37 -4.99 -0.08 -7.22
CA LEU A 37 -5.12 -0.25 -5.76
C LEU A 37 -6.53 0.12 -5.27
N LYS A 38 -7.09 1.25 -5.74
CA LYS A 38 -8.45 1.67 -5.39
C LYS A 38 -9.52 0.72 -5.91
N ALA A 39 -9.33 0.10 -7.07
CA ALA A 39 -10.26 -0.91 -7.59
C ALA A 39 -10.19 -2.21 -6.79
N LEU A 40 -8.99 -2.70 -6.49
CA LEU A 40 -8.78 -3.90 -5.66
C LEU A 40 -9.36 -3.73 -4.24
N SER A 41 -9.32 -2.51 -3.70
CA SER A 41 -9.84 -2.17 -2.38
C SER A 41 -11.31 -1.72 -2.38
N ARG A 42 -12.00 -1.78 -3.51
CA ARG A 42 -13.40 -1.35 -3.69
C ARG A 42 -13.65 0.15 -3.45
N LEU A 43 -12.62 0.97 -3.37
CA LEU A 43 -12.76 2.44 -3.34
C LEU A 43 -13.16 3.00 -4.71
N LEU A 44 -12.85 2.27 -5.78
CA LEU A 44 -13.25 2.61 -7.16
C LEU A 44 -13.97 1.41 -7.77
N ALA A 45 -15.18 1.66 -8.27
CA ALA A 45 -15.95 0.62 -8.97
C ALA A 45 -15.29 0.28 -10.31
N VAL A 46 -15.22 -1.01 -10.64
CA VAL A 46 -14.83 -1.47 -11.97
C VAL A 46 -15.96 -1.22 -12.97
N LYS A 47 -15.60 -0.73 -14.17
CA LYS A 47 -16.57 -0.51 -15.26
C LYS A 47 -16.95 -1.82 -15.94
N GLU A 48 -15.98 -2.69 -16.13
CA GLU A 48 -16.11 -4.03 -16.70
C GLU A 48 -15.15 -4.97 -16.02
N GLY A 49 -15.51 -6.25 -15.86
CA GLY A 49 -14.76 -7.26 -15.12
C GLY A 49 -15.14 -7.31 -13.64
N GLU A 50 -14.42 -8.08 -12.87
CA GLU A 50 -14.72 -8.39 -11.48
C GLU A 50 -13.45 -8.41 -10.64
N VAL A 51 -13.62 -8.19 -9.34
CA VAL A 51 -12.55 -8.34 -8.33
C VAL A 51 -13.04 -9.36 -7.31
N PHE A 52 -12.22 -10.38 -7.09
CA PHE A 52 -12.54 -11.47 -6.17
C PHE A 52 -11.63 -11.37 -4.93
N LEU A 53 -12.22 -11.66 -3.79
CA LEU A 53 -11.54 -11.86 -2.52
C LEU A 53 -11.97 -13.23 -1.99
N ASP A 54 -11.03 -14.15 -1.82
CA ASP A 54 -11.28 -15.53 -1.37
C ASP A 54 -12.35 -16.24 -2.23
N GLY A 55 -12.33 -16.00 -3.54
CA GLY A 55 -13.28 -16.58 -4.50
C GLY A 55 -14.65 -15.91 -4.55
N GLU A 56 -14.91 -14.89 -3.73
CA GLU A 56 -16.16 -14.13 -3.72
C GLU A 56 -15.97 -12.74 -4.34
N ASN A 57 -16.90 -12.31 -5.21
CA ASN A 57 -16.85 -10.98 -5.79
C ASN A 57 -17.04 -9.91 -4.70
N ILE A 58 -16.06 -9.00 -4.54
CA ILE A 58 -16.08 -7.96 -3.50
C ILE A 58 -17.26 -7.00 -3.60
N HIS A 59 -17.84 -6.84 -4.79
CA HIS A 59 -18.97 -5.93 -5.02
C HIS A 59 -20.31 -6.52 -4.56
N THR A 60 -20.42 -7.82 -4.35
CA THR A 60 -21.62 -8.48 -3.84
C THR A 60 -21.71 -8.49 -2.31
N GLN A 61 -20.59 -8.26 -1.63
CA GLN A 61 -20.51 -8.24 -0.17
C GLN A 61 -20.89 -6.85 0.39
N SER A 62 -21.32 -6.78 1.65
CA SER A 62 -21.59 -5.49 2.29
C SER A 62 -20.29 -4.71 2.51
N THR A 63 -20.35 -3.37 2.49
CA THR A 63 -19.17 -2.51 2.75
C THR A 63 -18.56 -2.81 4.13
N LYS A 64 -19.40 -3.13 5.11
CA LYS A 64 -18.95 -3.44 6.47
C LYS A 64 -18.16 -4.76 6.53
N GLU A 65 -18.58 -5.78 5.79
CA GLU A 65 -17.86 -7.06 5.74
C GLU A 65 -16.52 -6.92 4.99
N ILE A 66 -16.48 -6.19 3.89
CA ILE A 66 -15.21 -5.88 3.21
C ILE A 66 -14.28 -5.07 4.12
N ALA A 67 -14.80 -4.08 4.84
CA ALA A 67 -14.00 -3.29 5.78
C ALA A 67 -13.47 -4.09 6.99
N LYS A 68 -13.97 -5.28 7.27
CA LYS A 68 -13.35 -6.20 8.25
C LYS A 68 -12.22 -7.04 7.67
N LYS A 69 -12.15 -7.17 6.34
CA LYS A 69 -11.13 -7.96 5.63
C LYS A 69 -10.01 -7.10 5.05
N ILE A 70 -10.31 -5.86 4.68
CA ILE A 70 -9.40 -4.94 3.97
C ILE A 70 -9.28 -3.62 4.72
N ALA A 71 -8.08 -3.25 5.12
CA ALA A 71 -7.74 -1.90 5.55
C ALA A 71 -7.05 -1.13 4.42
N ILE A 72 -7.27 0.20 4.38
CA ILE A 72 -6.74 1.05 3.31
C ILE A 72 -6.16 2.32 3.93
N LEU A 73 -4.92 2.63 3.52
CA LEU A 73 -4.31 3.92 3.74
C LEU A 73 -4.17 4.64 2.40
N PRO A 74 -4.97 5.68 2.13
CA PRO A 74 -4.84 6.48 0.91
C PRO A 74 -3.61 7.40 0.97
N GLN A 75 -3.14 7.87 -0.19
CA GLN A 75 -1.96 8.72 -0.35
C GLN A 75 -2.02 10.02 0.49
N SER A 76 -3.17 10.65 0.55
CA SER A 76 -3.38 11.92 1.26
C SER A 76 -4.68 11.85 2.07
N PRO A 77 -4.64 11.21 3.24
CA PRO A 77 -5.82 11.15 4.07
C PRO A 77 -6.14 12.50 4.69
N GLU A 78 -7.39 12.94 4.55
CA GLU A 78 -7.90 14.15 5.18
C GLU A 78 -8.39 13.86 6.60
N VAL A 79 -8.12 14.77 7.51
CA VAL A 79 -8.55 14.68 8.91
C VAL A 79 -9.42 15.90 9.23
N ALA A 80 -10.50 15.67 9.95
CA ALA A 80 -11.24 16.77 10.56
C ALA A 80 -10.36 17.44 11.64
N ASP A 81 -10.39 18.77 11.68
CA ASP A 81 -9.65 19.52 12.69
C ASP A 81 -10.09 19.17 14.12
N GLY A 82 -9.13 19.20 15.03
CA GLY A 82 -9.38 19.02 16.46
C GLY A 82 -9.33 17.59 16.97
N LEU A 83 -9.02 16.60 16.13
CA LEU A 83 -8.86 15.21 16.58
C LEU A 83 -7.51 14.98 17.25
N THR A 84 -7.55 14.20 18.34
CA THR A 84 -6.36 13.61 18.96
C THR A 84 -5.93 12.35 18.20
N VAL A 85 -4.68 11.94 18.41
CA VAL A 85 -4.13 10.70 17.85
C VAL A 85 -4.98 9.49 18.26
N GLY A 86 -5.33 9.36 19.54
CA GLY A 86 -6.12 8.24 20.02
C GLY A 86 -7.53 8.19 19.43
N GLU A 87 -8.16 9.34 19.20
CA GLU A 87 -9.45 9.42 18.51
C GLU A 87 -9.35 8.98 17.07
N LEU A 88 -8.34 9.43 16.32
CA LEU A 88 -8.15 9.00 14.94
C LEU A 88 -7.91 7.49 14.85
N VAL A 89 -7.01 6.94 15.67
CA VAL A 89 -6.74 5.49 15.65
C VAL A 89 -8.01 4.70 15.99
N SER A 90 -8.88 5.23 16.88
CA SER A 90 -10.13 4.57 17.22
C SER A 90 -11.11 4.41 16.04
N TYR A 91 -10.99 5.24 15.00
CA TYR A 91 -11.83 5.12 13.79
C TYR A 91 -11.57 3.82 13.03
N GLY A 92 -10.38 3.22 13.16
CA GLY A 92 -10.09 1.88 12.65
C GLY A 92 -11.08 0.82 13.16
N ARG A 93 -11.72 1.04 14.33
CA ARG A 93 -12.68 0.09 14.90
C ARG A 93 -14.10 0.22 14.36
N PHE A 94 -14.43 1.23 13.53
CA PHE A 94 -15.79 1.43 13.01
C PHE A 94 -16.41 0.19 12.35
N PRO A 95 -15.72 -0.62 11.55
CA PRO A 95 -16.30 -1.82 10.96
C PRO A 95 -16.77 -2.85 11.99
N HIS A 96 -16.18 -2.88 13.18
CA HIS A 96 -16.47 -3.84 14.25
C HIS A 96 -17.57 -3.36 15.20
N GLN A 97 -17.89 -2.06 15.22
CA GLN A 97 -18.88 -1.50 16.12
C GLN A 97 -20.30 -1.95 15.79
N LYS A 98 -21.08 -2.25 16.82
CA LYS A 98 -22.52 -2.57 16.74
C LYS A 98 -23.33 -1.31 17.05
N GLY A 99 -23.84 -0.61 16.02
CA GLY A 99 -24.63 0.62 16.16
C GLY A 99 -23.79 1.86 16.50
N PHE A 100 -24.41 2.89 17.11
CA PHE A 100 -23.70 4.08 17.65
C PHE A 100 -22.95 3.69 18.94
N GLY A 101 -22.03 2.74 18.81
CA GLY A 101 -21.49 2.01 19.95
C GLY A 101 -20.34 2.75 20.64
N ARG A 102 -20.30 2.59 21.95
CA ARG A 102 -19.10 2.82 22.73
C ARG A 102 -18.06 1.77 22.36
N LEU A 103 -16.79 2.16 22.35
CA LEU A 103 -15.68 1.22 22.19
C LEU A 103 -15.77 0.13 23.26
N THR A 104 -15.75 -1.12 22.84
CA THR A 104 -15.69 -2.28 23.73
C THR A 104 -14.31 -2.42 24.37
N ALA A 105 -14.16 -3.31 25.33
CA ALA A 105 -12.84 -3.63 25.90
C ALA A 105 -11.89 -4.22 24.82
N GLU A 106 -12.42 -5.01 23.89
CA GLU A 106 -11.68 -5.54 22.75
C GLU A 106 -11.22 -4.43 21.82
N ASP A 107 -12.10 -3.50 21.45
CA ASP A 107 -11.72 -2.36 20.61
C ASP A 107 -10.57 -1.54 21.23
N LYS A 108 -10.63 -1.30 22.54
CA LYS A 108 -9.56 -0.57 23.25
C LYS A 108 -8.24 -1.32 23.19
N LYS A 109 -8.26 -2.64 23.39
CA LYS A 109 -7.07 -3.50 23.29
C LYS A 109 -6.43 -3.43 21.92
N GLU A 110 -7.25 -3.48 20.85
CA GLU A 110 -6.74 -3.39 19.47
C GLU A 110 -6.18 -2.00 19.13
N ILE A 111 -6.80 -0.94 19.65
CA ILE A 111 -6.28 0.43 19.55
C ILE A 111 -4.94 0.56 20.28
N ASP A 112 -4.85 0.07 21.52
CA ASP A 112 -3.62 0.13 22.31
C ASP A 112 -2.50 -0.64 21.65
N TRP A 113 -2.76 -1.86 21.17
CA TRP A 113 -1.81 -2.65 20.40
C TRP A 113 -1.33 -1.93 19.13
N ALA A 114 -2.25 -1.39 18.33
CA ALA A 114 -1.89 -0.69 17.09
C ALA A 114 -1.00 0.54 17.37
N MET A 115 -1.29 1.28 18.44
CA MET A 115 -0.50 2.43 18.85
C MET A 115 0.88 2.03 19.38
N GLU A 116 0.98 0.95 20.15
CA GLU A 116 2.24 0.42 20.67
C GLU A 116 3.17 -0.03 19.52
N VAL A 117 2.65 -0.85 18.60
CA VAL A 117 3.43 -1.38 17.47
C VAL A 117 3.95 -0.28 16.55
N THR A 118 3.20 0.82 16.40
CA THR A 118 3.60 1.98 15.59
C THR A 118 4.40 3.03 16.36
N GLY A 119 4.56 2.86 17.69
CA GLY A 119 5.23 3.82 18.57
C GLY A 119 4.49 5.16 18.67
N THR A 120 3.16 5.15 18.56
CA THR A 120 2.31 6.36 18.59
C THR A 120 1.59 6.55 19.93
N ASP A 121 1.73 5.63 20.88
CA ASP A 121 1.12 5.65 22.19
C ASP A 121 1.56 6.86 23.03
N THR A 122 2.81 7.30 22.88
CA THR A 122 3.39 8.42 23.65
C THR A 122 2.73 9.76 23.31
N PHE A 123 2.09 9.89 22.17
CA PHE A 123 1.36 11.11 21.77
C PHE A 123 -0.15 10.92 21.59
N ARG A 124 -0.72 9.92 22.25
CA ARG A 124 -2.16 9.59 22.22
C ARG A 124 -3.10 10.79 22.36
N HIS A 125 -2.76 11.71 23.24
CA HIS A 125 -3.57 12.89 23.57
C HIS A 125 -3.17 14.16 22.81
N ARG A 126 -2.16 14.09 21.94
CA ARG A 126 -1.76 15.24 21.13
C ARG A 126 -2.70 15.40 19.94
N SER A 127 -2.87 16.65 19.51
CA SER A 127 -3.56 16.93 18.25
C SER A 127 -2.74 16.39 17.07
N ILE A 128 -3.44 15.85 16.07
CA ILE A 128 -2.82 15.35 14.84
C ILE A 128 -2.09 16.46 14.10
N ASN A 129 -2.59 17.69 14.21
CA ASN A 129 -2.01 18.86 13.55
C ASN A 129 -0.64 19.24 14.12
N ASP A 130 -0.33 18.84 15.36
CA ASP A 130 0.95 19.11 16.04
C ASP A 130 2.03 18.07 15.72
N LEU A 131 1.76 17.09 14.85
CA LEU A 131 2.68 16.01 14.51
C LEU A 131 3.53 16.34 13.29
N SER A 132 4.78 15.85 13.28
CA SER A 132 5.60 15.80 12.06
C SER A 132 4.97 14.91 10.99
N GLY A 133 5.41 15.04 9.73
CA GLY A 133 4.92 14.20 8.63
C GLY A 133 5.08 12.71 8.93
N GLY A 134 6.26 12.28 9.39
CA GLY A 134 6.52 10.88 9.75
C GLY A 134 5.70 10.38 10.94
N GLN A 135 5.52 11.21 11.97
CA GLN A 135 4.64 10.87 13.10
C GLN A 135 3.19 10.71 12.64
N ARG A 136 2.71 11.62 11.80
CA ARG A 136 1.36 11.57 11.24
C ARG A 136 1.16 10.32 10.39
N GLN A 137 2.14 9.95 9.57
CA GLN A 137 2.08 8.72 8.77
C GLN A 137 1.97 7.46 9.64
N ARG A 138 2.73 7.39 10.74
CA ARG A 138 2.61 6.26 11.69
C ARG A 138 1.24 6.19 12.36
N VAL A 139 0.62 7.34 12.66
CA VAL A 139 -0.75 7.39 13.22
C VAL A 139 -1.78 6.84 12.22
N TRP A 140 -1.64 7.17 10.94
CA TRP A 140 -2.50 6.62 9.89
C TRP A 140 -2.34 5.11 9.74
N ILE A 141 -1.11 4.62 9.82
CA ILE A 141 -0.84 3.18 9.84
C ILE A 141 -1.45 2.54 11.09
N ALA A 142 -1.32 3.18 12.26
CA ALA A 142 -1.96 2.70 13.48
C ALA A 142 -3.48 2.57 13.33
N MET A 143 -4.13 3.55 12.70
CA MET A 143 -5.57 3.48 12.41
C MET A 143 -5.91 2.28 11.52
N ALA A 144 -5.15 2.06 10.45
CA ALA A 144 -5.35 0.91 9.57
C ALA A 144 -5.14 -0.42 10.31
N LEU A 145 -4.13 -0.51 11.18
CA LEU A 145 -3.84 -1.68 12.00
C LEU A 145 -4.91 -1.95 13.06
N ALA A 146 -5.45 -0.90 13.67
CA ALA A 146 -6.53 -1.04 14.64
C ALA A 146 -7.79 -1.69 14.04
N GLN A 147 -7.95 -1.64 12.72
CA GLN A 147 -9.01 -2.32 12.00
C GLN A 147 -8.91 -3.85 12.06
N ARG A 148 -7.70 -4.42 12.27
CA ARG A 148 -7.44 -5.88 12.37
C ARG A 148 -7.96 -6.65 11.18
N THR A 149 -7.39 -6.36 10.03
CA THR A 149 -7.75 -7.00 8.75
C THR A 149 -6.64 -7.92 8.27
N ASP A 150 -7.00 -8.90 7.45
CA ASP A 150 -6.04 -9.82 6.83
C ASP A 150 -5.28 -9.18 5.67
N ILE A 151 -5.84 -8.11 5.08
CA ILE A 151 -5.27 -7.40 3.94
C ILE A 151 -5.13 -5.91 4.23
N ILE A 152 -3.97 -5.33 3.89
CA ILE A 152 -3.68 -3.91 4.07
C ILE A 152 -3.22 -3.32 2.72
N PHE A 153 -3.92 -2.30 2.24
CA PHE A 153 -3.56 -1.53 1.07
C PHE A 153 -2.94 -0.19 1.48
N LEU A 154 -1.75 0.13 0.95
CA LEU A 154 -1.00 1.35 1.25
C LEU A 154 -0.71 2.10 -0.05
N ASP A 155 -1.35 3.24 -0.28
CA ASP A 155 -1.12 4.07 -1.47
C ASP A 155 -0.01 5.09 -1.17
N GLU A 156 1.21 4.82 -1.63
CA GLU A 156 2.40 5.65 -1.46
C GLU A 156 2.73 6.00 0.01
N PRO A 157 2.91 5.00 0.90
CA PRO A 157 3.05 5.25 2.34
C PRO A 157 4.32 6.00 2.74
N THR A 158 5.28 6.15 1.84
CA THR A 158 6.59 6.80 2.09
C THR A 158 6.73 8.17 1.45
N THR A 159 5.71 8.67 0.73
CA THR A 159 5.75 9.96 0.04
C THR A 159 5.83 11.11 1.04
N TYR A 160 6.63 12.15 0.72
CA TYR A 160 6.92 13.32 1.55
C TYR A 160 7.70 13.05 2.86
N LEU A 161 8.25 11.86 3.04
CA LEU A 161 9.09 11.51 4.18
C LEU A 161 10.57 11.57 3.80
N ASP A 162 11.43 11.90 4.75
CA ASP A 162 12.87 11.73 4.60
C ASP A 162 13.25 10.24 4.63
N ILE A 163 14.47 9.92 4.20
CA ILE A 163 14.92 8.53 4.02
C ILE A 163 14.85 7.70 5.31
N CYS A 164 15.09 8.32 6.47
CA CYS A 164 15.02 7.62 7.76
C CYS A 164 13.59 7.19 8.06
N HIS A 165 12.64 8.12 7.97
CA HIS A 165 11.22 7.84 8.20
C HIS A 165 10.63 6.88 7.15
N GLN A 166 11.08 6.96 5.87
CA GLN A 166 10.69 5.98 4.85
C GLN A 166 11.07 4.56 5.26
N LEU A 167 12.34 4.37 5.70
CA LEU A 167 12.82 3.07 6.13
C LEU A 167 12.07 2.56 7.37
N GLU A 168 11.82 3.41 8.36
CA GLU A 168 11.05 3.05 9.55
C GLU A 168 9.65 2.53 9.21
N ILE A 169 8.96 3.17 8.25
CA ILE A 169 7.65 2.74 7.78
C ILE A 169 7.74 1.40 7.05
N LEU A 170 8.71 1.22 6.16
CA LEU A 170 8.86 -0.03 5.40
C LEU A 170 9.29 -1.21 6.29
N GLU A 171 10.14 -0.97 7.27
CA GLU A 171 10.51 -1.98 8.29
C GLU A 171 9.31 -2.35 9.17
N LEU A 172 8.48 -1.37 9.55
CA LEU A 172 7.22 -1.62 10.27
C LEU A 172 6.28 -2.49 9.43
N VAL A 173 6.08 -2.16 8.15
CA VAL A 173 5.24 -2.93 7.22
C VAL A 173 5.74 -4.37 7.09
N GLN A 174 7.05 -4.57 6.90
CA GLN A 174 7.66 -5.90 6.81
C GLN A 174 7.49 -6.70 8.10
N LYS A 175 7.73 -6.08 9.25
CA LYS A 175 7.53 -6.69 10.56
C LYS A 175 6.09 -7.15 10.76
N LEU A 176 5.13 -6.32 10.40
CA LEU A 176 3.71 -6.66 10.48
C LEU A 176 3.34 -7.88 9.62
N ASN A 177 3.83 -7.93 8.37
CA ASN A 177 3.62 -9.09 7.53
C ASN A 177 4.22 -10.36 8.16
N GLN A 178 5.46 -10.28 8.65
CA GLN A 178 6.15 -11.43 9.27
C GLN A 178 5.49 -11.93 10.55
N GLU A 179 5.04 -11.02 11.42
CA GLU A 179 4.48 -11.36 12.73
C GLU A 179 2.98 -11.70 12.69
N GLN A 180 2.22 -11.08 11.78
CA GLN A 180 0.76 -11.24 11.70
C GLN A 180 0.32 -12.09 10.50
N GLY A 181 1.20 -12.37 9.55
CA GLY A 181 0.86 -13.10 8.32
C GLY A 181 -0.09 -12.37 7.37
N CYS A 182 -0.31 -11.06 7.58
CA CYS A 182 -1.24 -10.29 6.75
C CYS A 182 -0.68 -10.04 5.35
N THR A 183 -1.55 -10.02 4.36
CA THR A 183 -1.23 -9.62 2.98
C THR A 183 -1.11 -8.11 2.89
N ILE A 184 0.00 -7.61 2.36
CA ILE A 184 0.21 -6.16 2.21
C ILE A 184 0.42 -5.82 0.75
N VAL A 185 -0.33 -4.86 0.24
CA VAL A 185 -0.17 -4.32 -1.11
C VAL A 185 0.14 -2.84 -1.02
N MET A 186 1.26 -2.41 -1.58
CA MET A 186 1.67 -1.00 -1.52
C MET A 186 2.11 -0.47 -2.88
N VAL A 187 1.86 0.81 -3.10
CA VAL A 187 2.43 1.56 -4.23
C VAL A 187 3.72 2.20 -3.77
N LEU A 188 4.83 1.94 -4.47
CA LEU A 188 6.12 2.54 -4.19
C LEU A 188 6.71 3.19 -5.44
N HIS A 189 7.43 4.32 -5.24
CA HIS A 189 8.14 5.02 -6.31
C HIS A 189 9.61 4.62 -6.40
N ASP A 190 10.24 4.34 -5.27
CA ASP A 190 11.64 3.92 -5.23
C ASP A 190 11.77 2.43 -5.52
N ILE A 191 12.46 2.12 -6.63
CA ILE A 191 12.65 0.75 -7.10
C ILE A 191 13.45 -0.08 -6.07
N ASN A 192 14.50 0.47 -5.47
CA ASN A 192 15.30 -0.24 -4.49
C ASN A 192 14.52 -0.53 -3.20
N GLN A 193 13.67 0.39 -2.77
CA GLN A 193 12.76 0.13 -1.65
C GLN A 193 11.75 -0.97 -2.00
N ALA A 194 11.14 -0.94 -3.19
CA ALA A 194 10.23 -1.98 -3.64
C ALA A 194 10.91 -3.36 -3.67
N ILE A 195 12.15 -3.45 -4.17
CA ILE A 195 12.94 -4.68 -4.15
C ILE A 195 13.16 -5.20 -2.73
N ARG A 196 13.66 -4.31 -1.88
CA ARG A 196 14.12 -4.69 -0.55
C ARG A 196 12.99 -5.17 0.34
N PHE A 197 11.85 -4.51 0.29
CA PHE A 197 10.74 -4.68 1.23
C PHE A 197 9.56 -5.50 0.68
N SER A 198 9.66 -6.04 -0.55
CA SER A 198 8.59 -6.87 -1.12
C SER A 198 9.05 -8.29 -1.42
N ASP A 199 8.08 -9.19 -1.44
CA ASP A 199 8.21 -10.57 -1.90
C ASP A 199 7.75 -10.70 -3.36
N HIS A 200 6.81 -9.85 -3.77
CA HIS A 200 6.17 -9.87 -5.07
C HIS A 200 6.08 -8.47 -5.65
N LEU A 201 6.27 -8.33 -6.96
CA LEU A 201 6.20 -7.07 -7.68
C LEU A 201 5.17 -7.14 -8.81
N ILE A 202 4.49 -6.02 -9.02
CA ILE A 202 3.64 -5.77 -10.18
C ILE A 202 4.17 -4.51 -10.86
N ALA A 203 4.76 -4.66 -12.06
CA ALA A 203 5.29 -3.57 -12.84
C ALA A 203 4.28 -3.12 -13.89
N MET A 204 3.85 -1.85 -13.81
CA MET A 204 2.81 -1.28 -14.66
C MET A 204 3.34 -0.17 -15.57
N LYS A 205 2.76 -0.08 -16.78
CA LYS A 205 2.94 1.05 -17.70
C LYS A 205 1.65 1.29 -18.49
N GLU A 206 1.21 2.55 -18.56
CA GLU A 206 0.08 3.00 -19.40
C GLU A 206 -1.21 2.18 -19.23
N GLY A 207 -1.50 1.76 -17.98
CA GLY A 207 -2.70 0.97 -17.64
C GLY A 207 -2.54 -0.54 -17.81
N ASP A 208 -1.39 -1.02 -18.29
CA ASP A 208 -1.11 -2.44 -18.46
C ASP A 208 -0.11 -2.97 -17.43
N ILE A 209 -0.23 -4.27 -17.09
CA ILE A 209 0.82 -4.99 -16.36
C ILE A 209 1.84 -5.47 -17.38
N ILE A 210 3.09 -5.03 -17.21
CA ILE A 210 4.22 -5.44 -18.05
C ILE A 210 4.87 -6.71 -17.53
N ALA A 211 4.96 -6.83 -16.19
CA ALA A 211 5.49 -8.01 -15.52
C ALA A 211 4.91 -8.13 -14.12
N THR A 212 4.80 -9.36 -13.64
CA THR A 212 4.43 -9.69 -12.25
C THR A 212 5.18 -10.95 -11.84
N GLY A 213 5.63 -11.01 -10.59
CA GLY A 213 6.42 -12.15 -10.08
C GLY A 213 7.27 -11.77 -8.88
N SER A 214 8.28 -12.61 -8.60
CA SER A 214 9.28 -12.31 -7.57
C SER A 214 10.09 -11.05 -7.92
N THR A 215 10.83 -10.53 -6.97
CA THR A 215 11.72 -9.38 -7.23
C THR A 215 12.76 -9.69 -8.30
N GLU A 216 13.25 -10.92 -8.35
CA GLU A 216 14.21 -11.42 -9.33
C GLU A 216 13.62 -11.51 -10.75
N ASP A 217 12.36 -11.95 -10.85
CA ASP A 217 11.68 -12.11 -12.15
C ASP A 217 11.34 -10.76 -12.79
N VAL A 218 10.96 -9.78 -11.98
CA VAL A 218 10.48 -8.46 -12.46
C VAL A 218 11.63 -7.48 -12.67
N LEU A 219 12.72 -7.58 -11.90
CA LEU A 219 13.83 -6.63 -11.97
C LEU A 219 14.92 -7.09 -12.91
N THR A 220 14.60 -7.09 -14.17
CA THR A 220 15.52 -7.30 -15.27
C THR A 220 15.74 -6.01 -16.04
N GLN A 221 16.88 -5.89 -16.73
CA GLN A 221 17.17 -4.74 -17.58
C GLN A 221 16.07 -4.52 -18.63
N GLU A 222 15.60 -5.59 -19.26
CA GLU A 222 14.55 -5.53 -20.28
C GLU A 222 13.23 -4.97 -19.74
N ILE A 223 12.79 -5.44 -18.54
CA ILE A 223 11.54 -4.97 -17.94
C ILE A 223 11.67 -3.52 -17.48
N LEU A 224 12.80 -3.14 -16.87
CA LEU A 224 13.02 -1.77 -16.42
C LEU A 224 13.12 -0.78 -17.61
N GLU A 225 13.77 -1.18 -18.70
CA GLU A 225 13.76 -0.42 -19.93
C GLU A 225 12.34 -0.24 -20.47
N LYS A 226 11.58 -1.33 -20.54
CA LYS A 226 10.21 -1.32 -21.07
C LYS A 226 9.27 -0.47 -20.19
N VAL A 227 9.37 -0.57 -18.87
CA VAL A 227 8.48 0.12 -17.92
C VAL A 227 8.86 1.60 -17.79
N PHE A 228 10.14 1.89 -17.49
CA PHE A 228 10.60 3.23 -17.12
C PHE A 228 11.37 3.97 -18.23
N ASN A 229 11.69 3.30 -19.34
CA ASN A 229 12.50 3.84 -20.42
C ASN A 229 13.92 4.23 -19.96
N ILE A 230 14.52 3.38 -19.10
CA ILE A 230 15.86 3.56 -18.54
C ILE A 230 16.75 2.36 -18.88
N ASP A 231 18.02 2.62 -19.15
CA ASP A 231 19.08 1.63 -19.18
C ASP A 231 19.67 1.52 -17.77
N VAL A 232 19.87 0.31 -17.27
CA VAL A 232 20.18 0.08 -15.86
C VAL A 232 21.39 -0.83 -15.66
N VAL A 233 22.13 -0.58 -14.59
CA VAL A 233 23.13 -1.50 -14.07
C VAL A 233 22.58 -2.14 -12.81
N LEU A 234 22.39 -3.44 -12.84
CA LEU A 234 21.92 -4.24 -11.71
C LEU A 234 23.10 -4.98 -11.06
N SER A 235 23.03 -5.13 -9.74
CA SER A 235 23.93 -5.93 -8.91
C SER A 235 23.11 -6.75 -7.91
N LYS A 236 23.77 -7.40 -6.96
CA LYS A 236 23.14 -8.06 -5.83
C LYS A 236 23.43 -7.29 -4.55
N ASP A 237 22.41 -7.04 -3.75
CA ASP A 237 22.56 -6.50 -2.40
C ASP A 237 23.31 -7.52 -1.54
N PRO A 238 24.47 -7.16 -0.97
CA PRO A 238 25.29 -8.09 -0.18
C PRO A 238 24.62 -8.55 1.12
N LYS A 239 23.60 -7.83 1.62
CA LYS A 239 22.85 -8.19 2.84
C LYS A 239 21.70 -9.13 2.58
N THR A 240 20.94 -8.88 1.51
CA THR A 240 19.68 -9.60 1.23
C THR A 240 19.80 -10.61 0.10
N GLY A 241 20.84 -10.49 -0.75
CA GLY A 241 20.99 -11.28 -1.98
C GLY A 241 20.04 -10.88 -3.09
N LYS A 242 19.07 -9.98 -2.82
CA LYS A 242 18.11 -9.48 -3.80
C LYS A 242 18.78 -8.60 -4.86
N PRO A 243 18.16 -8.40 -6.03
CA PRO A 243 18.64 -7.43 -7.01
C PRO A 243 18.76 -6.04 -6.40
N LEU A 244 19.74 -5.28 -6.88
CA LEU A 244 19.99 -3.88 -6.49
C LEU A 244 20.19 -3.05 -7.75
N LEU A 245 19.41 -2.01 -7.92
CA LEU A 245 19.60 -1.00 -8.95
C LEU A 245 20.74 -0.06 -8.52
N VAL A 246 21.89 -0.16 -9.19
CA VAL A 246 23.10 0.57 -8.83
C VAL A 246 23.12 1.95 -9.48
N THR A 247 22.89 1.99 -10.79
CA THR A 247 22.83 3.23 -11.57
C THR A 247 21.90 3.04 -12.76
N TYR A 248 21.44 4.15 -13.33
CA TYR A 248 20.57 4.16 -14.49
C TYR A 248 20.75 5.44 -15.29
N ASP A 249 20.54 5.31 -16.61
CA ASP A 249 20.52 6.40 -17.57
C ASP A 249 19.21 6.36 -18.39
N LEU A 250 18.84 7.46 -19.01
CA LEU A 250 17.72 7.46 -19.95
C LEU A 250 18.08 6.65 -21.20
N CYS A 251 17.19 5.76 -21.62
CA CYS A 251 17.33 5.13 -22.95
C CYS A 251 17.24 6.21 -24.02
N ARG A 252 18.38 6.62 -24.56
CA ARG A 252 18.46 7.52 -25.72
C ARG A 252 18.15 6.69 -26.96
N ARG A 253 16.87 6.50 -27.28
CA ARG A 253 16.54 6.08 -28.64
C ARG A 253 17.05 7.17 -29.56
N ALA A 254 18.00 6.83 -30.45
CA ALA A 254 18.35 7.70 -31.51
C ALA A 254 17.06 8.07 -32.27
N TYR A 255 16.72 9.35 -32.25
CA TYR A 255 15.65 9.87 -33.09
C TYR A 255 16.17 9.70 -34.54
N SER A 256 15.78 8.61 -35.17
CA SER A 256 15.99 8.36 -36.60
C SER A 256 14.73 8.75 -37.36
#